data_47555784f46d5d0c3397df85c2b92efe
#
_entry.id   47555784f46d5d0c3397df85c2b92efe
#
_cell.length_a   1.000
_cell.length_b   1.000
_cell.length_c   1.000
_cell.angle_alpha   90.00
_cell.angle_beta   90.00
_cell.angle_gamma   90.00
#
_symmetry.space_group_name_H-M   'P 1'
#
loop_
_entity.id
_entity.type
_entity.pdbx_description
1 polymer ?
#
loop_
_entity_poly.entity_id
_entity_poly.type
_entity_poly.pdbx_seq_one_letter_code
_entity_poly.pdbx_strand_id
1 'polypeptide(L)'
;MEPVGINVDQTTMKTKLFVLCTMLCTMLFVGCEQPEPATSNKVVTGDVTDITRSTALFHGTVNVDISTYNDVEFGIMIAETENELSAREGEMFAAKVLIGKEFKLEIGNLSPSSLYYYCAWLLLNDTQYEFGNIKEFNTSGASVPMLTTIEATSIYLRSATVGGNVTDDGGSEVVERGICYSTSANPSISNKKIVCGSGIGEFTCDLTDLEKNTKYYVRAYALNGIGISYGNEIKFTTLDKVQPETVDLGLSIKWANMNIGAESPEDYGDYFAWGEVESKETYNWSTYKWCNGSSKTLTKYNYSGSYGTVDNKTQLELSDDAAHVNWGGVWRMPTDAEMTELREQCTWTWTSQNGVNGYKVTSKSNGNSIFLPAAGYREGSSHHYAGSSGIYWSSSLNTDFPSLVWFVDFSSGFVYRNTSARYYGFTVRPVCP
;
A
#
# COMPACT_ATOMS: atom_id res chain seq x y z
N MET A 1 26.35 4.10 15.52
CA MET A 1 26.22 3.73 16.95
C MET A 1 24.75 3.89 17.26
N GLU A 2 24.04 2.76 17.29
CA GLU A 2 22.61 2.71 17.61
C GLU A 2 22.41 2.88 19.13
N PRO A 3 21.34 3.56 19.58
CA PRO A 3 21.02 3.61 21.00
C PRO A 3 20.34 2.29 21.40
N VAL A 4 20.98 1.56 22.30
CA VAL A 4 20.44 0.35 22.92
C VAL A 4 19.32 0.74 23.87
N GLY A 5 18.08 0.44 23.50
CA GLY A 5 16.92 0.51 24.40
C GLY A 5 17.03 -0.56 25.48
N ILE A 6 17.14 -0.16 26.73
CA ILE A 6 17.20 -1.07 27.88
C ILE A 6 15.77 -1.26 28.40
N ASN A 7 15.24 -2.47 28.19
CA ASN A 7 13.98 -2.93 28.79
C ASN A 7 14.23 -3.22 30.28
N VAL A 8 13.57 -2.50 31.17
CA VAL A 8 13.67 -2.72 32.63
C VAL A 8 12.56 -3.65 33.07
N ASP A 9 12.92 -4.82 33.56
CA ASP A 9 12.00 -5.80 34.13
C ASP A 9 11.42 -5.28 35.47
N GLN A 10 10.14 -4.91 35.45
CA GLN A 10 9.40 -4.26 36.57
C GLN A 10 9.00 -5.22 37.69
N THR A 11 9.32 -6.52 37.61
CA THR A 11 8.73 -7.54 38.48
C THR A 11 9.44 -7.74 39.80
N THR A 12 10.66 -7.23 39.98
CA THR A 12 11.52 -7.61 41.13
C THR A 12 11.49 -6.63 42.31
N MET A 13 10.98 -5.40 42.13
CA MET A 13 11.01 -4.39 43.20
C MET A 13 9.73 -4.33 44.06
N LYS A 14 8.60 -4.85 43.63
CA LYS A 14 7.33 -4.80 44.39
C LYS A 14 7.31 -5.62 45.68
N THR A 15 8.27 -6.52 45.88
CA THR A 15 8.23 -7.51 46.99
C THR A 15 9.00 -7.10 48.24
N LYS A 16 9.88 -6.11 48.20
CA LYS A 16 10.70 -5.72 49.37
C LYS A 16 10.10 -4.65 50.27
N LEU A 17 9.11 -3.87 49.83
CA LEU A 17 8.55 -2.75 50.59
C LEU A 17 7.33 -3.10 51.48
N PHE A 18 6.78 -4.33 51.38
CA PHE A 18 5.53 -4.70 52.08
C PHE A 18 5.72 -5.23 53.51
N VAL A 19 6.93 -5.35 54.02
CA VAL A 19 7.20 -6.04 55.33
C VAL A 19 7.47 -5.08 56.47
N LEU A 20 7.59 -3.77 56.27
CA LEU A 20 7.98 -2.85 57.38
C LEU A 20 6.92 -1.95 57.95
N CYS A 21 5.60 -2.08 57.57
CA CYS A 21 4.58 -1.14 57.98
C CYS A 21 3.45 -1.71 58.86
N THR A 22 3.65 -2.86 59.54
CA THR A 22 2.63 -3.44 60.47
C THR A 22 3.13 -3.52 61.91
N MET A 23 3.64 -2.44 62.47
CA MET A 23 3.73 -2.30 63.92
C MET A 23 3.81 -0.80 64.27
N LEU A 24 2.71 -0.22 64.64
CA LEU A 24 2.43 0.75 65.67
C LEU A 24 1.37 1.75 65.24
N CYS A 25 0.13 1.47 65.54
CA CYS A 25 -0.90 2.47 65.52
C CYS A 25 -1.90 2.26 66.68
N THR A 26 -1.61 2.76 67.85
CA THR A 26 -2.60 3.22 68.82
C THR A 26 -1.96 4.34 69.62
N MET A 27 -2.36 5.60 69.40
CA MET A 27 -2.68 6.60 70.43
C MET A 27 -2.89 8.02 69.89
N LEU A 28 -4.09 8.50 70.18
CA LEU A 28 -4.45 9.90 70.46
C LEU A 28 -4.39 10.97 69.37
N PHE A 29 -5.57 11.36 68.89
CA PHE A 29 -5.88 12.63 68.26
C PHE A 29 -5.56 13.80 69.18
N VAL A 30 -4.51 14.53 68.95
CA VAL A 30 -4.29 15.90 69.27
C VAL A 30 -3.82 16.57 67.99
N GLY A 31 -4.50 17.64 67.58
CA GLY A 31 -4.10 18.40 66.37
C GLY A 31 -2.69 18.93 66.53
N CYS A 32 -1.77 18.29 65.83
CA CYS A 32 -0.45 18.78 65.51
C CYS A 32 -0.35 18.88 63.99
N GLU A 33 -0.04 20.07 63.49
CA GLU A 33 0.56 20.20 62.18
C GLU A 33 1.71 19.19 62.09
N GLN A 34 1.62 18.26 61.19
CA GLN A 34 2.73 17.34 60.96
C GLN A 34 3.93 18.17 60.46
N PRO A 35 5.12 18.04 61.08
CA PRO A 35 6.29 18.74 60.59
C PRO A 35 6.53 18.24 59.16
N GLU A 36 6.76 19.20 58.26
CA GLU A 36 7.22 18.87 56.90
C GLU A 36 8.38 17.87 56.98
N PRO A 37 8.36 16.82 56.17
CA PRO A 37 9.41 15.80 56.17
C PRO A 37 10.75 16.49 55.94
N ALA A 38 11.73 16.33 56.85
CA ALA A 38 13.01 16.95 56.75
C ALA A 38 13.67 16.63 55.44
N THR A 39 13.94 17.66 54.64
CA THR A 39 14.71 17.52 53.37
C THR A 39 16.19 17.34 53.67
N SER A 40 16.82 16.40 53.00
CA SER A 40 18.23 16.11 53.14
C SER A 40 19.08 16.97 52.21
N ASN A 41 20.18 17.48 52.69
CA ASN A 41 21.20 18.11 51.83
C ASN A 41 22.11 17.09 51.12
N LYS A 42 21.99 15.80 51.43
CA LYS A 42 22.79 14.73 50.83
C LYS A 42 22.35 14.40 49.42
N VAL A 43 21.04 14.56 49.12
CA VAL A 43 20.47 14.44 47.78
C VAL A 43 19.60 15.65 47.50
N VAL A 44 19.67 16.19 46.30
CA VAL A 44 18.90 17.36 45.86
C VAL A 44 18.07 17.00 44.64
N THR A 45 16.77 17.31 44.70
CA THR A 45 15.84 17.19 43.57
C THR A 45 16.16 18.30 42.57
N GLY A 46 16.59 17.91 41.37
CA GLY A 46 16.81 18.80 40.24
C GLY A 46 15.50 19.18 39.53
N ASP A 47 15.62 19.91 38.45
CA ASP A 47 14.46 20.23 37.59
C ASP A 47 14.10 19.05 36.70
N VAL A 48 12.89 19.06 36.18
CA VAL A 48 12.43 18.13 35.16
C VAL A 48 12.48 18.84 33.81
N THR A 49 12.95 18.12 32.77
CA THR A 49 13.05 18.62 31.39
C THR A 49 12.43 17.61 30.43
N ASP A 50 12.38 17.96 29.14
CA ASP A 50 11.89 17.10 28.06
C ASP A 50 10.53 16.46 28.39
N ILE A 51 9.65 17.28 29.00
CA ILE A 51 8.31 16.85 29.41
C ILE A 51 7.45 16.63 28.17
N THR A 52 7.05 15.37 27.97
CA THR A 52 6.07 14.98 26.97
C THR A 52 4.74 14.66 27.63
N ARG A 53 3.81 14.07 26.90
CA ARG A 53 2.55 13.59 27.45
C ARG A 53 2.66 12.28 28.26
N SER A 54 3.74 11.53 28.08
CA SER A 54 3.91 10.21 28.70
C SER A 54 5.32 9.95 29.22
N THR A 55 6.27 10.89 29.04
CA THR A 55 7.64 10.80 29.55
C THR A 55 8.12 12.13 30.08
N ALA A 56 9.09 12.10 31.00
CA ALA A 56 9.81 13.27 31.44
C ALA A 56 11.24 12.90 31.87
N LEU A 57 12.20 13.80 31.68
CA LEU A 57 13.58 13.61 32.09
C LEU A 57 13.85 14.36 33.41
N PHE A 58 14.13 13.60 34.46
CA PHE A 58 14.39 14.08 35.80
C PHE A 58 15.87 14.22 36.05
N HIS A 59 16.23 15.21 36.84
CA HIS A 59 17.61 15.49 37.27
C HIS A 59 17.72 15.39 38.79
N GLY A 60 18.87 14.95 39.28
CA GLY A 60 19.16 14.93 40.70
C GLY A 60 20.64 15.05 40.97
N THR A 61 21.00 15.48 42.19
CA THR A 61 22.38 15.65 42.61
C THR A 61 22.61 14.89 43.91
N VAL A 62 23.67 14.10 43.99
CA VAL A 62 24.15 13.40 45.19
C VAL A 62 25.33 14.16 45.76
N ASN A 63 25.16 14.72 46.96
CA ASN A 63 26.16 15.60 47.61
C ASN A 63 27.07 14.89 48.65
N VAL A 64 27.04 13.56 48.70
CA VAL A 64 27.93 12.76 49.54
C VAL A 64 29.04 12.12 48.71
N ASP A 65 30.14 11.77 49.35
CA ASP A 65 31.15 10.93 48.73
C ASP A 65 30.70 9.48 48.80
N ILE A 66 30.16 8.99 47.69
CA ILE A 66 29.59 7.62 47.60
C ILE A 66 30.62 6.51 47.79
N SER A 67 31.92 6.81 47.62
CA SER A 67 33.01 5.84 47.85
C SER A 67 33.17 5.40 49.31
N THR A 68 32.57 6.13 50.23
CA THR A 68 32.60 5.85 51.65
C THR A 68 31.51 4.88 52.12
N TYR A 69 30.62 4.45 51.24
CA TYR A 69 29.48 3.57 51.51
C TYR A 69 29.62 2.25 50.72
N ASN A 70 29.19 1.15 51.31
CA ASN A 70 29.29 -0.17 50.65
C ASN A 70 28.23 -0.38 49.54
N ASP A 71 27.02 0.10 49.80
CA ASP A 71 25.90 0.06 48.86
C ASP A 71 25.24 1.43 48.77
N VAL A 72 25.07 1.92 47.52
CA VAL A 72 24.45 3.20 47.25
C VAL A 72 23.50 3.05 46.07
N GLU A 73 22.21 3.34 46.31
CA GLU A 73 21.21 3.49 45.26
C GLU A 73 20.68 4.93 45.29
N PHE A 74 20.30 5.43 44.15
CA PHE A 74 19.71 6.78 44.01
C PHE A 74 18.76 6.83 42.81
N GLY A 75 17.85 7.81 42.86
CA GLY A 75 16.86 7.94 41.80
C GLY A 75 15.79 8.98 42.06
N ILE A 76 14.64 8.79 41.45
CA ILE A 76 13.46 9.66 41.59
C ILE A 76 12.30 8.83 42.13
N MET A 77 11.58 9.42 43.09
CA MET A 77 10.27 8.97 43.55
C MET A 77 9.21 9.89 42.96
N ILE A 78 8.13 9.33 42.42
CA ILE A 78 7.04 10.08 41.79
C ILE A 78 5.68 9.62 42.37
N ALA A 79 4.72 10.53 42.49
CA ALA A 79 3.35 10.25 42.91
C ALA A 79 2.36 11.19 42.23
N GLU A 80 1.07 10.84 42.24
CA GLU A 80 -0.01 11.69 41.72
C GLU A 80 -0.45 12.75 42.72
N THR A 81 -0.15 12.57 44.02
CA THR A 81 -0.45 13.54 45.03
C THR A 81 0.76 13.87 45.90
N GLU A 82 0.82 15.09 46.42
CA GLU A 82 1.86 15.53 47.32
C GLU A 82 1.83 14.74 48.65
N ASN A 83 0.65 14.36 49.11
CA ASN A 83 0.46 13.58 50.34
C ASN A 83 1.10 12.20 50.24
N GLU A 84 0.90 11.47 49.11
CA GLU A 84 1.53 10.16 48.86
C GLU A 84 3.07 10.30 48.84
N LEU A 85 3.59 11.33 48.18
CA LEU A 85 5.01 11.56 48.12
C LEU A 85 5.60 11.92 49.50
N SER A 86 4.88 12.76 50.28
CA SER A 86 5.26 13.13 51.63
C SER A 86 5.22 11.92 52.58
N ALA A 87 4.27 11.02 52.40
CA ALA A 87 4.16 9.74 53.14
C ALA A 87 5.21 8.69 52.68
N ARG A 88 5.97 8.96 51.61
CA ARG A 88 6.91 8.02 51.01
C ARG A 88 6.23 6.78 50.37
N GLU A 89 5.05 6.97 49.87
CA GLU A 89 4.20 5.94 49.22
C GLU A 89 4.28 6.05 47.68
N GLY A 90 5.06 6.97 47.14
CA GLY A 90 5.27 7.12 45.69
C GLY A 90 6.05 5.98 45.06
N GLU A 91 5.97 5.87 43.73
CA GLU A 91 6.72 4.90 42.95
C GLU A 91 8.20 5.34 42.82
N MET A 92 9.14 4.42 43.11
CA MET A 92 10.57 4.68 43.09
C MET A 92 11.23 4.14 41.85
N PHE A 93 11.98 5.00 41.18
CA PHE A 93 12.76 4.67 39.99
C PHE A 93 14.26 4.91 40.26
N ALA A 94 15.08 3.88 40.10
CA ALA A 94 16.53 3.95 40.33
C ALA A 94 17.27 4.44 39.08
N ALA A 95 18.17 5.38 39.25
CA ALA A 95 19.12 5.79 38.22
C ALA A 95 20.36 4.90 38.25
N LYS A 96 20.96 4.63 37.09
CA LYS A 96 22.09 3.70 36.95
C LYS A 96 23.45 4.37 36.85
N VAL A 97 23.47 5.65 36.54
CA VAL A 97 24.71 6.39 36.22
C VAL A 97 24.76 7.71 36.98
N LEU A 98 25.89 7.93 37.67
CA LEU A 98 26.23 9.20 38.28
C LEU A 98 27.42 9.83 37.53
N ILE A 99 27.25 11.03 37.01
CA ILE A 99 28.31 11.77 36.32
C ILE A 99 28.76 12.92 37.24
N GLY A 100 29.93 12.76 37.85
CA GLY A 100 30.33 13.64 38.92
C GLY A 100 29.39 13.48 40.14
N LYS A 101 28.51 14.44 40.36
CA LYS A 101 27.47 14.41 41.41
C LYS A 101 26.06 14.34 40.87
N GLU A 102 25.88 14.40 39.54
CA GLU A 102 24.59 14.51 38.89
C GLU A 102 24.14 13.18 38.28
N PHE A 103 22.86 12.92 38.37
CA PHE A 103 22.21 11.87 37.65
C PHE A 103 21.01 12.39 36.84
N LYS A 104 20.67 11.64 35.80
CA LYS A 104 19.48 11.86 34.97
C LYS A 104 18.71 10.57 34.85
N LEU A 105 17.37 10.68 34.83
CA LEU A 105 16.49 9.54 34.72
C LEU A 105 15.28 9.92 33.90
N GLU A 106 15.06 9.19 32.79
CA GLU A 106 13.83 9.32 32.03
C GLU A 106 12.80 8.34 32.61
N ILE A 107 11.62 8.86 32.94
CA ILE A 107 10.46 8.07 33.41
C ILE A 107 9.37 8.15 32.37
N GLY A 108 8.85 6.99 31.98
CA GLY A 108 7.77 6.83 30.99
C GLY A 108 6.46 6.33 31.61
N ASN A 109 5.48 6.07 30.74
CA ASN A 109 4.13 5.62 31.12
C ASN A 109 3.37 6.58 32.01
N LEU A 110 3.65 7.88 31.92
CA LEU A 110 2.89 8.93 32.60
C LEU A 110 1.55 9.16 31.86
N SER A 111 0.54 9.56 32.62
CA SER A 111 -0.76 9.97 32.05
C SER A 111 -0.67 11.36 31.41
N PRO A 112 -1.28 11.60 30.23
CA PRO A 112 -1.33 12.93 29.63
C PRO A 112 -2.12 13.94 30.48
N SER A 113 -1.76 15.23 30.41
CA SER A 113 -2.43 16.34 31.14
C SER A 113 -2.54 16.11 32.65
N SER A 114 -1.59 15.43 33.24
CA SER A 114 -1.62 15.03 34.64
C SER A 114 -0.56 15.77 35.45
N LEU A 115 -0.94 16.20 36.65
CA LEU A 115 -0.03 16.76 37.62
C LEU A 115 0.66 15.62 38.40
N TYR A 116 1.94 15.68 38.50
CA TYR A 116 2.77 14.77 39.29
C TYR A 116 3.64 15.52 40.25
N TYR A 117 3.89 14.90 41.41
CA TYR A 117 4.87 15.33 42.41
C TYR A 117 6.05 14.38 42.39
N TYR A 118 7.26 14.90 42.61
CA TYR A 118 8.49 14.09 42.58
C TYR A 118 9.56 14.62 43.54
N CYS A 119 10.40 13.70 43.99
CA CYS A 119 11.64 14.05 44.71
C CYS A 119 12.77 13.07 44.37
N ALA A 120 14.00 13.55 44.50
CA ALA A 120 15.16 12.68 44.46
C ALA A 120 15.26 11.86 45.75
N TRP A 121 15.71 10.63 45.64
CA TRP A 121 16.02 9.79 46.80
C TRP A 121 17.42 9.21 46.69
N LEU A 122 18.01 8.88 47.86
CA LEU A 122 19.30 8.26 48.02
C LEU A 122 19.22 7.21 49.12
N LEU A 123 19.64 5.98 48.85
CA LEU A 123 19.75 4.90 49.82
C LEU A 123 21.24 4.66 50.12
N LEU A 124 21.63 4.67 51.40
CA LEU A 124 22.95 4.42 51.88
C LEU A 124 23.01 3.16 52.75
N ASN A 125 23.92 2.23 52.42
CA ASN A 125 24.14 0.98 53.17
C ASN A 125 22.87 0.17 53.41
N ASP A 126 21.97 0.10 52.44
CA ASP A 126 20.68 -0.64 52.45
C ASP A 126 19.68 -0.26 53.58
N THR A 127 19.93 0.78 54.33
CA THR A 127 19.09 1.08 55.50
C THR A 127 18.68 2.52 55.67
N GLN A 128 19.45 3.46 55.13
CA GLN A 128 19.19 4.88 55.34
C GLN A 128 18.75 5.55 54.05
N TYR A 129 17.45 5.87 53.98
CA TYR A 129 16.90 6.71 52.92
C TYR A 129 17.05 8.19 53.24
N GLU A 130 17.46 8.94 52.26
CA GLU A 130 17.52 10.40 52.23
C GLU A 130 16.67 10.91 51.07
N PHE A 131 15.93 11.98 51.26
CA PHE A 131 15.03 12.52 50.23
C PHE A 131 15.32 14.02 50.03
N GLY A 132 15.32 14.44 48.77
CA GLY A 132 15.33 15.83 48.38
C GLY A 132 13.98 16.52 48.57
N ASN A 133 13.93 17.79 48.27
CA ASN A 133 12.68 18.55 48.31
C ASN A 133 11.69 18.05 47.27
N ILE A 134 10.39 18.14 47.59
CA ILE A 134 9.30 17.82 46.66
C ILE A 134 9.18 18.94 45.63
N LYS A 135 9.02 18.56 44.37
CA LYS A 135 8.67 19.42 43.24
C LYS A 135 7.48 18.85 42.49
N GLU A 136 6.87 19.67 41.66
CA GLU A 136 5.77 19.28 40.81
C GLU A 136 6.02 19.56 39.34
N PHE A 137 5.34 18.85 38.44
CA PHE A 137 5.30 19.15 37.02
C PHE A 137 4.00 18.62 36.41
N ASN A 138 3.62 19.18 35.26
CA ASN A 138 2.48 18.71 34.47
C ASN A 138 2.99 18.04 33.20
N THR A 139 2.47 16.87 32.88
CA THR A 139 2.64 16.26 31.56
C THR A 139 1.89 17.07 30.50
N SER A 140 2.38 17.02 29.26
CA SER A 140 1.70 17.68 28.15
C SER A 140 0.32 17.09 27.89
N GLY A 141 -0.59 17.90 27.35
CA GLY A 141 -1.94 17.48 27.02
C GLY A 141 -1.98 16.51 25.86
N ALA A 142 -3.08 15.75 25.74
CA ALA A 142 -3.38 15.00 24.56
C ALA A 142 -3.54 15.95 23.34
N SER A 143 -3.18 15.48 22.16
CA SER A 143 -3.23 16.22 20.91
C SER A 143 -3.88 15.38 19.80
N VAL A 144 -4.10 15.99 18.64
CA VAL A 144 -4.51 15.25 17.45
C VAL A 144 -3.35 14.33 16.99
N PRO A 145 -3.65 13.23 16.27
CA PRO A 145 -2.63 12.29 15.80
C PRO A 145 -1.56 12.94 14.92
N MET A 146 -0.36 12.35 14.88
CA MET A 146 0.68 12.69 13.91
C MET A 146 0.75 11.60 12.84
N LEU A 147 0.76 12.00 11.55
CA LEU A 147 0.77 11.06 10.44
C LEU A 147 1.39 11.64 9.18
N THR A 148 1.78 10.75 8.29
CA THR A 148 2.25 11.07 6.94
C THR A 148 1.39 10.35 5.90
N THR A 149 1.31 10.91 4.69
CA THR A 149 0.72 10.25 3.53
C THR A 149 1.84 9.56 2.74
N ILE A 150 1.62 8.30 2.34
CA ILE A 150 2.56 7.51 1.53
C ILE A 150 2.25 7.76 0.04
N GLU A 151 3.30 7.82 -0.79
CA GLU A 151 3.18 8.01 -2.24
C GLU A 151 2.29 6.94 -2.87
N ALA A 152 1.52 7.35 -3.89
CA ALA A 152 0.63 6.45 -4.62
C ALA A 152 1.43 5.43 -5.44
N THR A 153 0.97 4.17 -5.40
CA THR A 153 1.51 3.06 -6.18
C THR A 153 0.40 2.39 -6.97
N SER A 154 0.74 1.42 -7.83
CA SER A 154 -0.24 0.66 -8.63
C SER A 154 -1.28 1.55 -9.31
N ILE A 155 -0.78 2.63 -9.94
CA ILE A 155 -1.66 3.59 -10.62
C ILE A 155 -2.10 3.01 -11.95
N TYR A 156 -3.42 2.86 -12.12
CA TYR A 156 -4.06 2.35 -13.33
C TYR A 156 -5.02 3.40 -13.92
N LEU A 157 -5.84 3.00 -14.87
CA LEU A 157 -6.85 3.88 -15.50
C LEU A 157 -7.86 4.41 -14.50
N ARG A 158 -8.36 3.54 -13.61
CA ARG A 158 -9.49 3.83 -12.71
C ARG A 158 -9.23 3.45 -11.26
N SER A 159 -7.99 3.16 -10.93
CA SER A 159 -7.59 2.79 -9.56
C SER A 159 -6.17 3.20 -9.24
N ALA A 160 -5.86 3.30 -7.95
CA ALA A 160 -4.51 3.46 -7.42
C ALA A 160 -4.47 2.95 -5.98
N THR A 161 -3.33 2.42 -5.55
CA THR A 161 -3.08 2.10 -4.14
C THR A 161 -2.42 3.30 -3.47
N VAL A 162 -2.98 3.74 -2.36
CA VAL A 162 -2.51 4.88 -1.54
C VAL A 162 -2.42 4.47 -0.08
N GLY A 163 -1.73 5.24 0.74
CA GLY A 163 -1.57 4.86 2.14
C GLY A 163 -1.17 6.01 3.05
N GLY A 164 -1.00 5.69 4.31
CA GLY A 164 -0.49 6.59 5.33
C GLY A 164 0.20 5.84 6.46
N ASN A 165 0.91 6.59 7.28
CA ASN A 165 1.52 6.08 8.49
C ASN A 165 1.18 7.00 9.66
N VAL A 166 0.41 6.49 10.62
CA VAL A 166 0.14 7.18 11.88
C VAL A 166 1.29 6.87 12.83
N THR A 167 2.14 7.86 13.06
CA THR A 167 3.36 7.72 13.88
C THR A 167 3.11 7.96 15.37
N ASP A 168 2.02 8.66 15.71
CA ASP A 168 1.70 9.03 17.07
C ASP A 168 0.18 9.26 17.19
N ASP A 169 -0.45 8.68 18.22
CA ASP A 169 -1.87 8.81 18.49
C ASP A 169 -2.27 10.12 19.20
N GLY A 170 -1.29 10.92 19.61
CA GLY A 170 -1.51 12.15 20.37
C GLY A 170 -1.86 11.92 21.84
N GLY A 171 -1.71 10.69 22.36
CA GLY A 171 -2.12 10.34 23.74
C GLY A 171 -3.63 10.10 23.88
N SER A 172 -4.31 9.87 22.75
CA SER A 172 -5.72 9.47 22.70
C SER A 172 -5.84 8.48 21.53
N GLU A 173 -6.50 7.35 21.75
CA GLU A 173 -6.62 6.28 20.74
C GLU A 173 -7.15 6.80 19.40
N VAL A 174 -6.49 6.40 18.31
CA VAL A 174 -6.96 6.67 16.96
C VAL A 174 -8.11 5.74 16.61
N VAL A 175 -9.31 6.29 16.62
CA VAL A 175 -10.55 5.52 16.41
C VAL A 175 -10.90 5.33 14.93
N GLU A 176 -10.39 6.19 14.05
CA GLU A 176 -10.57 6.09 12.59
C GLU A 176 -9.32 6.63 11.89
N ARG A 177 -8.85 5.90 10.87
CA ARG A 177 -7.84 6.38 9.93
C ARG A 177 -8.22 5.99 8.51
N GLY A 178 -7.72 6.75 7.54
CA GLY A 178 -8.04 6.50 6.15
C GLY A 178 -7.44 7.52 5.19
N ILE A 179 -8.03 7.58 4.00
CA ILE A 179 -7.61 8.45 2.90
C ILE A 179 -8.76 9.36 2.50
N CYS A 180 -8.46 10.64 2.31
CA CYS A 180 -9.34 11.57 1.60
C CYS A 180 -8.69 11.99 0.28
N TYR A 181 -9.50 12.14 -0.77
CA TYR A 181 -9.02 12.46 -2.10
C TYR A 181 -10.00 13.31 -2.89
N SER A 182 -9.47 14.09 -3.85
CA SER A 182 -10.23 15.00 -4.71
C SER A 182 -9.43 15.31 -5.97
N THR A 183 -10.09 15.85 -6.99
CA THR A 183 -9.44 16.49 -8.15
C THR A 183 -8.97 17.92 -7.83
N SER A 184 -9.32 18.46 -6.69
CA SER A 184 -8.85 19.76 -6.17
C SER A 184 -7.86 19.57 -5.04
N ALA A 185 -6.90 20.49 -4.91
CA ALA A 185 -5.89 20.48 -3.86
C ALA A 185 -6.47 20.58 -2.45
N ASN A 186 -5.70 20.12 -1.46
CA ASN A 186 -6.02 20.09 -0.04
C ASN A 186 -7.31 19.31 0.30
N PRO A 187 -7.43 18.03 -0.12
CA PRO A 187 -8.59 17.24 0.24
C PRO A 187 -8.70 17.06 1.75
N SER A 188 -9.95 16.99 2.23
CA SER A 188 -10.32 16.76 3.61
C SER A 188 -11.38 15.67 3.68
N ILE A 189 -11.80 15.28 4.88
CA ILE A 189 -12.88 14.30 5.07
C ILE A 189 -14.24 14.77 4.52
N SER A 190 -14.38 16.04 4.15
CA SER A 190 -15.58 16.56 3.47
C SER A 190 -15.61 16.20 1.97
N ASN A 191 -14.50 15.76 1.40
CA ASN A 191 -14.39 15.25 0.04
C ASN A 191 -14.67 13.74 0.01
N LYS A 192 -14.32 13.05 -1.06
CA LYS A 192 -14.35 11.57 -1.07
C LYS A 192 -13.37 11.04 -0.04
N LYS A 193 -13.82 10.06 0.77
CA LYS A 193 -12.96 9.39 1.75
C LYS A 193 -13.14 7.88 1.73
N ILE A 194 -12.09 7.17 2.12
CA ILE A 194 -12.10 5.72 2.39
C ILE A 194 -11.57 5.52 3.81
N VAL A 195 -12.31 4.78 4.62
CA VAL A 195 -11.88 4.36 5.96
C VAL A 195 -11.02 3.11 5.83
N CYS A 196 -9.84 3.12 6.42
CA CYS A 196 -8.84 2.05 6.29
C CYS A 196 -8.43 1.47 7.66
N GLY A 197 -9.30 1.59 8.66
CA GLY A 197 -9.12 1.03 9.99
C GLY A 197 -8.92 2.06 11.09
N SER A 198 -8.21 1.67 12.14
CA SER A 198 -7.93 2.46 13.34
C SER A 198 -6.50 2.19 13.86
N GLY A 199 -6.09 2.87 14.93
CA GLY A 199 -4.79 2.68 15.57
C GLY A 199 -3.61 3.34 14.85
N ILE A 200 -2.41 3.13 15.37
CA ILE A 200 -1.13 3.62 14.84
C ILE A 200 -0.55 2.68 13.78
N GLY A 201 0.53 3.12 13.09
CA GLY A 201 1.28 2.35 12.10
C GLY A 201 0.86 2.62 10.67
N GLU A 202 1.48 1.89 9.75
CA GLU A 202 1.23 1.99 8.32
C GLU A 202 -0.11 1.34 7.93
N PHE A 203 -0.71 1.88 6.87
CA PHE A 203 -1.91 1.31 6.24
C PHE A 203 -1.95 1.67 4.75
N THR A 204 -2.62 0.84 3.97
CA THR A 204 -2.87 1.06 2.55
C THR A 204 -4.36 0.90 2.23
N CYS A 205 -4.80 1.56 1.18
CA CYS A 205 -6.17 1.49 0.68
C CYS A 205 -6.15 1.57 -0.84
N ASP A 206 -7.07 0.87 -1.48
CA ASP A 206 -7.26 0.95 -2.91
C ASP A 206 -8.36 1.96 -3.24
N LEU A 207 -8.01 2.97 -4.01
CA LEU A 207 -8.96 3.87 -4.65
C LEU A 207 -9.48 3.19 -5.91
N THR A 208 -10.79 3.10 -6.06
CA THR A 208 -11.49 2.56 -7.25
C THR A 208 -12.39 3.61 -7.87
N ASP A 209 -12.95 3.30 -9.04
CA ASP A 209 -13.89 4.17 -9.76
C ASP A 209 -13.37 5.59 -9.99
N LEU A 210 -12.07 5.70 -10.22
CA LEU A 210 -11.42 6.95 -10.63
C LEU A 210 -11.69 7.24 -12.11
N GLU A 211 -11.65 8.53 -12.49
CA GLU A 211 -11.65 8.92 -13.89
C GLU A 211 -10.26 8.75 -14.49
N LYS A 212 -10.18 8.27 -15.73
CA LYS A 212 -8.91 8.12 -16.47
C LYS A 212 -8.30 9.49 -16.81
N ASN A 213 -6.99 9.51 -17.02
CA ASN A 213 -6.22 10.72 -17.35
C ASN A 213 -6.53 11.89 -16.42
N THR A 214 -6.79 11.60 -15.15
CA THR A 214 -7.27 12.59 -14.19
C THR A 214 -6.29 12.73 -13.03
N LYS A 215 -5.96 13.96 -12.70
CA LYS A 215 -5.09 14.28 -11.57
C LYS A 215 -5.88 14.28 -10.28
N TYR A 216 -5.40 13.51 -9.31
CA TYR A 216 -5.94 13.44 -7.95
C TYR A 216 -4.94 13.97 -6.93
N TYR A 217 -5.47 14.64 -5.92
CA TYR A 217 -4.79 15.04 -4.70
C TYR A 217 -5.26 14.14 -3.58
N VAL A 218 -4.35 13.71 -2.73
CA VAL A 218 -4.61 12.69 -1.70
C VAL A 218 -3.95 13.09 -0.41
N ARG A 219 -4.64 12.87 0.72
CA ARG A 219 -4.09 12.99 2.07
C ARG A 219 -4.57 11.84 2.93
N ALA A 220 -3.67 11.25 3.67
CA ALA A 220 -4.05 10.39 4.80
C ALA A 220 -4.68 11.26 5.91
N TYR A 221 -5.62 10.70 6.66
CA TYR A 221 -6.18 11.34 7.85
C TYR A 221 -6.26 10.35 9.01
N ALA A 222 -6.26 10.87 10.22
CA ALA A 222 -6.50 10.12 11.43
C ALA A 222 -7.32 10.96 12.42
N LEU A 223 -8.23 10.30 13.13
CA LEU A 223 -9.15 10.88 14.11
C LEU A 223 -8.95 10.21 15.47
N ASN A 224 -8.77 11.01 16.51
CA ASN A 224 -8.80 10.59 17.91
C ASN A 224 -9.85 11.40 18.71
N GLY A 225 -9.90 11.22 20.04
CA GLY A 225 -10.83 11.95 20.91
C GLY A 225 -10.61 13.47 20.97
N ILE A 226 -9.45 13.97 20.53
CA ILE A 226 -9.13 15.42 20.52
C ILE A 226 -9.53 16.07 19.19
N GLY A 227 -9.41 15.32 18.08
CA GLY A 227 -9.76 15.84 16.76
C GLY A 227 -9.11 15.07 15.62
N ILE A 228 -9.19 15.68 14.43
CA ILE A 228 -8.67 15.11 13.19
C ILE A 228 -7.37 15.80 12.79
N SER A 229 -6.47 15.02 12.23
CA SER A 229 -5.28 15.53 11.55
C SER A 229 -5.09 14.90 10.18
N TYR A 230 -4.25 15.51 9.36
CA TYR A 230 -4.00 15.11 7.98
C TYR A 230 -2.50 15.04 7.73
N GLY A 231 -2.08 14.02 6.99
CA GLY A 231 -0.72 13.93 6.46
C GLY A 231 -0.43 14.98 5.37
N ASN A 232 0.79 14.95 4.86
CA ASN A 232 1.19 15.76 3.70
C ASN A 232 0.30 15.44 2.49
N GLU A 233 0.08 16.43 1.61
CA GLU A 233 -0.59 16.19 0.34
C GLU A 233 0.36 15.51 -0.64
N ILE A 234 -0.10 14.44 -1.26
CA ILE A 234 0.50 13.84 -2.45
C ILE A 234 -0.43 14.03 -3.65
N LYS A 235 0.09 13.79 -4.83
CA LYS A 235 -0.69 13.86 -6.08
C LYS A 235 -0.24 12.77 -7.03
N PHE A 236 -1.19 12.20 -7.76
CA PHE A 236 -0.93 11.32 -8.87
C PHE A 236 -1.90 11.61 -10.03
N THR A 237 -1.60 11.07 -11.20
CA THR A 237 -2.52 11.14 -12.36
C THR A 237 -2.80 9.70 -12.79
N THR A 238 -4.07 9.33 -12.91
CA THR A 238 -4.48 8.04 -13.47
C THR A 238 -4.04 7.93 -14.92
N LEU A 239 -3.79 6.71 -15.38
CA LEU A 239 -3.36 6.46 -16.75
C LEU A 239 -4.45 6.88 -17.76
N ASP A 240 -4.03 7.30 -18.92
CA ASP A 240 -4.92 7.56 -20.07
C ASP A 240 -5.20 6.27 -20.85
N LYS A 241 -4.20 5.39 -20.94
CA LYS A 241 -4.24 4.08 -21.60
C LYS A 241 -3.67 3.02 -20.69
N VAL A 242 -4.20 1.80 -20.82
CA VAL A 242 -3.65 0.63 -20.11
C VAL A 242 -2.21 0.42 -20.57
N GLN A 243 -1.32 0.18 -19.60
CA GLN A 243 0.01 -0.35 -19.88
C GLN A 243 -0.10 -1.89 -19.86
N PRO A 244 0.02 -2.56 -21.01
CA PRO A 244 -0.03 -4.01 -21.04
C PRO A 244 1.20 -4.59 -20.33
N GLU A 245 0.98 -5.65 -19.56
CA GLU A 245 2.07 -6.42 -18.97
C GLU A 245 2.48 -7.54 -19.90
N THR A 246 3.77 -7.85 -19.91
CA THR A 246 4.31 -9.00 -20.64
C THR A 246 4.27 -10.25 -19.78
N VAL A 247 3.82 -11.36 -20.35
CA VAL A 247 3.86 -12.68 -19.72
C VAL A 247 4.81 -13.57 -20.52
N ASP A 248 5.89 -14.00 -19.88
CA ASP A 248 6.80 -15.01 -20.43
C ASP A 248 6.18 -16.40 -20.26
N LEU A 249 5.72 -16.99 -21.34
CA LEU A 249 5.19 -18.35 -21.37
C LEU A 249 6.28 -19.40 -21.71
N GLY A 250 7.55 -19.01 -21.73
CA GLY A 250 8.65 -19.88 -22.19
C GLY A 250 8.55 -20.26 -23.66
N LEU A 251 7.91 -19.41 -24.47
CA LEU A 251 7.77 -19.51 -25.91
C LEU A 251 8.80 -18.63 -26.61
N SER A 252 8.83 -18.67 -27.94
CA SER A 252 9.73 -17.83 -28.75
C SER A 252 9.50 -16.34 -28.57
N ILE A 253 8.33 -15.94 -28.08
CA ILE A 253 7.89 -14.56 -27.88
C ILE A 253 7.11 -14.43 -26.58
N LYS A 254 7.10 -13.24 -25.94
CA LYS A 254 6.24 -12.94 -24.78
C LYS A 254 4.87 -12.44 -25.22
N TRP A 255 3.86 -12.74 -24.43
CA TRP A 255 2.47 -12.41 -24.73
C TRP A 255 1.96 -11.30 -23.80
N ALA A 256 1.10 -10.45 -24.31
CA ALA A 256 0.40 -9.49 -23.47
C ALA A 256 -0.58 -10.21 -22.51
N ASN A 257 -0.78 -9.63 -21.32
CA ASN A 257 -1.77 -10.12 -20.35
C ASN A 257 -3.22 -9.84 -20.76
N MET A 258 -3.47 -8.89 -21.71
CA MET A 258 -4.81 -8.47 -22.14
C MET A 258 -4.89 -8.18 -23.63
N ASN A 259 -6.10 -8.01 -24.17
CA ASN A 259 -6.37 -7.64 -25.56
C ASN A 259 -6.16 -6.14 -25.79
N ILE A 260 -6.01 -5.71 -27.05
CA ILE A 260 -6.02 -4.27 -27.39
C ILE A 260 -7.41 -3.70 -27.03
N GLY A 261 -7.42 -2.52 -26.40
CA GLY A 261 -8.65 -1.84 -25.96
C GLY A 261 -9.26 -2.39 -24.67
N ALA A 262 -8.71 -3.47 -24.09
CA ALA A 262 -9.12 -4.03 -22.81
C ALA A 262 -8.56 -3.21 -21.64
N GLU A 263 -9.28 -3.16 -20.52
CA GLU A 263 -8.87 -2.56 -19.26
C GLU A 263 -8.41 -3.63 -18.24
N SER A 264 -8.70 -4.91 -18.50
CA SER A 264 -8.30 -6.07 -17.69
C SER A 264 -8.08 -7.31 -18.56
N PRO A 265 -7.45 -8.39 -18.05
CA PRO A 265 -7.21 -9.62 -18.80
C PRO A 265 -8.48 -10.30 -19.32
N GLU A 266 -9.60 -10.15 -18.64
CA GLU A 266 -10.90 -10.73 -18.99
C GLU A 266 -11.74 -9.88 -19.93
N ASP A 267 -11.42 -8.59 -20.12
CA ASP A 267 -12.14 -7.73 -21.04
C ASP A 267 -11.94 -8.17 -22.48
N TYR A 268 -13.00 -8.08 -23.27
CA TYR A 268 -12.96 -8.46 -24.68
C TYR A 268 -12.04 -7.57 -25.51
N GLY A 269 -11.91 -6.29 -25.14
CA GLY A 269 -11.17 -5.28 -25.90
C GLY A 269 -11.88 -4.86 -27.18
N ASP A 270 -11.11 -4.24 -28.07
CA ASP A 270 -11.56 -3.75 -29.35
C ASP A 270 -11.51 -4.82 -30.44
N TYR A 271 -12.29 -4.59 -31.51
CA TYR A 271 -12.36 -5.47 -32.68
C TYR A 271 -11.78 -4.75 -33.89
N PHE A 272 -10.95 -5.45 -34.65
CA PHE A 272 -10.26 -4.90 -35.81
C PHE A 272 -10.51 -5.75 -37.04
N ALA A 273 -10.80 -5.10 -38.18
CA ALA A 273 -10.64 -5.78 -39.45
C ALA A 273 -9.14 -5.93 -39.73
N TRP A 274 -8.73 -6.99 -40.40
CA TRP A 274 -7.31 -7.30 -40.56
C TRP A 274 -6.55 -6.23 -41.34
N GLY A 275 -5.48 -5.69 -40.77
CA GLY A 275 -4.71 -4.57 -41.32
C GLY A 275 -5.37 -3.21 -41.14
N GLU A 276 -6.42 -3.12 -40.35
CA GLU A 276 -6.97 -1.86 -39.85
C GLU A 276 -6.59 -1.64 -38.40
N VAL A 277 -6.34 -0.40 -38.02
CA VAL A 277 -5.77 -0.05 -36.73
C VAL A 277 -6.78 0.66 -35.79
N GLU A 278 -7.98 0.89 -36.31
CA GLU A 278 -9.13 1.46 -35.57
C GLU A 278 -10.30 0.50 -35.62
N SER A 279 -11.08 0.44 -34.56
CA SER A 279 -12.35 -0.25 -34.53
C SER A 279 -13.40 0.55 -35.31
N LYS A 280 -14.44 -0.11 -35.81
CA LYS A 280 -15.53 0.52 -36.59
C LYS A 280 -16.90 -0.08 -36.26
N GLU A 281 -17.96 0.59 -36.69
CA GLU A 281 -19.33 0.13 -36.43
C GLU A 281 -19.75 -1.00 -37.35
N THR A 282 -19.25 -1.05 -38.59
CA THR A 282 -19.71 -2.00 -39.62
C THR A 282 -18.53 -2.73 -40.27
N TYR A 283 -18.57 -4.07 -40.20
CA TYR A 283 -17.55 -4.99 -40.71
C TYR A 283 -18.04 -5.76 -41.93
N ASN A 284 -17.71 -5.33 -43.11
CA ASN A 284 -18.00 -5.99 -44.38
C ASN A 284 -17.04 -5.51 -45.48
N TRP A 285 -17.10 -6.12 -46.68
CA TRP A 285 -16.21 -5.74 -47.78
C TRP A 285 -16.37 -4.29 -48.24
N SER A 286 -17.57 -3.66 -48.14
CA SER A 286 -17.76 -2.28 -48.55
C SER A 286 -17.12 -1.24 -47.60
N THR A 287 -16.87 -1.64 -46.37
CA THR A 287 -16.20 -0.78 -45.35
C THR A 287 -14.75 -1.17 -45.09
N TYR A 288 -14.26 -2.26 -45.72
CA TYR A 288 -12.91 -2.73 -45.51
C TYR A 288 -11.90 -1.83 -46.26
N LYS A 289 -10.90 -1.31 -45.52
CA LYS A 289 -9.93 -0.30 -45.98
C LYS A 289 -9.13 -0.76 -47.19
N TRP A 290 -8.73 -2.03 -47.26
CA TRP A 290 -7.78 -2.57 -48.23
C TRP A 290 -8.46 -3.27 -49.40
N CYS A 291 -9.61 -2.76 -49.83
CA CYS A 291 -10.30 -3.16 -51.07
C CYS A 291 -11.20 -2.05 -51.64
N ASN A 292 -11.65 -2.23 -52.84
CA ASN A 292 -12.68 -1.37 -53.46
C ASN A 292 -14.04 -2.08 -53.43
N GLY A 293 -14.51 -2.44 -52.21
CA GLY A 293 -15.84 -2.97 -51.96
C GLY A 293 -16.03 -4.47 -52.15
N SER A 294 -15.01 -5.26 -52.53
CA SER A 294 -15.13 -6.71 -52.67
C SER A 294 -13.81 -7.45 -52.44
N SER A 295 -13.89 -8.78 -52.21
CA SER A 295 -12.73 -9.67 -52.10
C SER A 295 -11.90 -9.79 -53.37
N LYS A 296 -12.39 -9.33 -54.51
CA LYS A 296 -11.71 -9.35 -55.80
C LYS A 296 -11.06 -8.02 -56.18
N THR A 297 -11.16 -7.02 -55.33
CA THR A 297 -10.66 -5.65 -55.59
C THR A 297 -9.70 -5.20 -54.50
N LEU A 298 -8.84 -6.12 -54.02
CA LEU A 298 -7.87 -5.84 -52.97
C LEU A 298 -6.82 -4.81 -53.44
N THR A 299 -6.47 -3.89 -52.56
CA THR A 299 -5.50 -2.81 -52.86
C THR A 299 -4.14 -3.00 -52.17
N LYS A 300 -4.09 -3.88 -51.14
CA LYS A 300 -2.87 -4.19 -50.40
C LYS A 300 -2.89 -5.62 -49.84
N TYR A 301 -1.70 -6.17 -49.57
CA TYR A 301 -1.51 -7.55 -49.09
C TYR A 301 -2.07 -8.59 -50.05
N ASN A 302 -1.70 -8.51 -51.28
CA ASN A 302 -2.20 -9.37 -52.35
C ASN A 302 -1.05 -9.82 -53.27
N TYR A 303 -0.96 -11.12 -53.53
CA TYR A 303 0.01 -11.71 -54.43
C TYR A 303 -0.60 -12.29 -55.73
N SER A 304 -1.89 -12.12 -55.91
CA SER A 304 -2.61 -12.66 -57.06
C SER A 304 -3.45 -11.60 -57.80
N GLY A 305 -3.14 -11.39 -59.09
CA GLY A 305 -3.90 -10.45 -59.95
C GLY A 305 -5.39 -10.74 -60.03
N SER A 306 -5.85 -11.97 -59.71
CA SER A 306 -7.25 -12.34 -59.66
C SER A 306 -8.03 -11.72 -58.50
N TYR A 307 -7.30 -11.10 -57.53
CA TYR A 307 -7.89 -10.49 -56.34
C TYR A 307 -7.68 -8.97 -56.25
N GLY A 308 -7.02 -8.36 -57.26
CA GLY A 308 -6.80 -6.92 -57.31
C GLY A 308 -5.34 -6.51 -57.49
N THR A 309 -4.89 -5.41 -56.91
CA THR A 309 -3.50 -4.92 -57.00
C THR A 309 -2.55 -5.86 -56.27
N VAL A 310 -1.47 -6.27 -56.96
CA VAL A 310 -0.44 -7.16 -56.40
C VAL A 310 0.67 -6.34 -55.76
N ASP A 311 0.97 -6.59 -54.49
CA ASP A 311 2.10 -6.00 -53.76
C ASP A 311 3.02 -7.07 -53.11
N ASN A 312 2.63 -8.35 -53.22
CA ASN A 312 3.37 -9.51 -52.70
C ASN A 312 3.63 -9.52 -51.19
N LYS A 313 2.89 -8.73 -50.42
CA LYS A 313 2.99 -8.70 -48.97
C LYS A 313 2.10 -9.76 -48.36
N THR A 314 2.68 -10.60 -47.51
CA THR A 314 1.98 -11.73 -46.86
C THR A 314 1.87 -11.58 -45.36
N GLN A 315 2.42 -10.50 -44.81
CA GLN A 315 2.36 -10.15 -43.39
C GLN A 315 2.13 -8.65 -43.22
N LEU A 316 1.44 -8.25 -42.16
CA LEU A 316 1.17 -6.85 -41.87
C LEU A 316 2.47 -6.04 -41.69
N GLU A 317 2.50 -4.86 -42.27
CA GLU A 317 3.43 -3.82 -41.93
C GLU A 317 3.09 -3.21 -40.58
N LEU A 318 4.06 -2.69 -39.83
CA LEU A 318 3.85 -2.11 -38.52
C LEU A 318 2.81 -0.96 -38.52
N SER A 319 2.74 -0.19 -39.62
CA SER A 319 1.75 0.88 -39.77
C SER A 319 0.29 0.40 -39.88
N ASP A 320 0.09 -0.87 -40.18
CA ASP A 320 -1.23 -1.51 -40.36
C ASP A 320 -1.45 -2.60 -39.29
N ASP A 321 -0.55 -2.71 -38.34
CA ASP A 321 -0.62 -3.62 -37.20
C ASP A 321 -1.33 -2.92 -36.05
N ALA A 322 -2.53 -3.40 -35.70
CA ALA A 322 -3.35 -2.78 -34.65
C ALA A 322 -2.65 -2.77 -33.28
N ALA A 323 -1.82 -3.77 -32.97
CA ALA A 323 -1.08 -3.79 -31.71
C ALA A 323 0.03 -2.73 -31.69
N HIS A 324 0.79 -2.62 -32.78
CA HIS A 324 1.86 -1.64 -32.89
C HIS A 324 1.32 -0.20 -32.84
N VAL A 325 0.27 0.09 -33.59
CA VAL A 325 -0.27 1.45 -33.67
C VAL A 325 -0.94 1.88 -32.36
N ASN A 326 -1.67 0.98 -31.69
CA ASN A 326 -2.38 1.33 -30.47
C ASN A 326 -1.48 1.35 -29.23
N TRP A 327 -0.47 0.47 -29.13
CA TRP A 327 0.39 0.38 -27.94
C TRP A 327 1.81 0.89 -28.15
N GLY A 328 2.27 0.96 -29.40
CA GLY A 328 3.60 1.47 -29.77
C GLY A 328 4.75 0.52 -29.37
N GLY A 329 5.96 1.08 -29.41
CA GLY A 329 7.17 0.37 -29.00
C GLY A 329 7.40 -0.93 -29.76
N VAL A 330 7.63 -2.03 -29.02
CA VAL A 330 7.92 -3.35 -29.55
C VAL A 330 6.70 -4.26 -29.74
N TRP A 331 5.52 -3.77 -29.37
CA TRP A 331 4.27 -4.53 -29.49
C TRP A 331 3.85 -4.72 -30.94
N ARG A 332 3.36 -5.91 -31.27
CA ARG A 332 2.79 -6.27 -32.57
C ARG A 332 1.77 -7.40 -32.46
N MET A 333 1.03 -7.61 -33.49
CA MET A 333 0.18 -8.81 -33.64
C MET A 333 1.06 -10.06 -33.76
N PRO A 334 0.65 -11.20 -33.17
CA PRO A 334 1.36 -12.46 -33.33
C PRO A 334 1.28 -12.95 -34.79
N THR A 335 2.32 -13.62 -35.24
CA THR A 335 2.30 -14.37 -36.51
C THR A 335 1.48 -15.67 -36.34
N ASP A 336 1.09 -16.27 -37.45
CA ASP A 336 0.43 -17.58 -37.46
C ASP A 336 1.32 -18.69 -36.83
N ALA A 337 2.64 -18.62 -37.01
CA ALA A 337 3.60 -19.55 -36.41
C ALA A 337 3.59 -19.41 -34.87
N GLU A 338 3.59 -18.19 -34.35
CA GLU A 338 3.55 -17.91 -32.89
C GLU A 338 2.20 -18.31 -32.27
N MET A 339 1.09 -18.10 -32.98
CA MET A 339 -0.21 -18.63 -32.57
C MET A 339 -0.23 -20.17 -32.53
N THR A 340 0.44 -20.81 -33.48
CA THR A 340 0.58 -22.27 -33.52
C THR A 340 1.43 -22.76 -32.35
N GLU A 341 2.55 -22.09 -32.06
CA GLU A 341 3.38 -22.40 -30.90
C GLU A 341 2.60 -22.27 -29.58
N LEU A 342 1.84 -21.16 -29.40
CA LEU A 342 0.98 -20.98 -28.23
C LEU A 342 -0.01 -22.14 -28.06
N ARG A 343 -0.64 -22.55 -29.16
CA ARG A 343 -1.62 -23.65 -29.16
C ARG A 343 -0.99 -24.99 -28.78
N GLU A 344 0.22 -25.29 -29.28
CA GLU A 344 0.88 -26.59 -29.12
C GLU A 344 1.67 -26.71 -27.81
N GLN A 345 2.32 -25.63 -27.36
CA GLN A 345 3.23 -25.63 -26.22
C GLN A 345 2.55 -25.25 -24.89
N CYS A 346 1.28 -24.85 -24.91
CA CYS A 346 0.50 -24.53 -23.71
C CYS A 346 -0.64 -25.51 -23.49
N THR A 347 -1.08 -25.58 -22.23
CA THR A 347 -2.30 -26.28 -21.84
C THR A 347 -3.46 -25.28 -21.84
N TRP A 348 -4.55 -25.61 -22.50
CA TRP A 348 -5.72 -24.79 -22.64
C TRP A 348 -6.82 -25.31 -21.72
N THR A 349 -7.29 -24.53 -20.75
CA THR A 349 -8.32 -24.90 -19.79
C THR A 349 -9.48 -23.90 -19.90
N TRP A 350 -10.66 -24.38 -20.35
CA TRP A 350 -11.86 -23.56 -20.39
C TRP A 350 -12.30 -23.23 -18.97
N THR A 351 -12.49 -21.94 -18.68
CA THR A 351 -12.83 -21.45 -17.34
C THR A 351 -13.54 -20.10 -17.42
N SER A 352 -13.91 -19.56 -16.26
CA SER A 352 -14.40 -18.20 -16.12
C SER A 352 -13.48 -17.41 -15.21
N GLN A 353 -13.12 -16.18 -15.60
CA GLN A 353 -12.37 -15.22 -14.79
C GLN A 353 -13.24 -13.96 -14.63
N ASN A 354 -13.51 -13.58 -13.38
CA ASN A 354 -14.40 -12.44 -13.04
C ASN A 354 -15.75 -12.46 -13.78
N GLY A 355 -16.33 -13.67 -13.97
CA GLY A 355 -17.61 -13.85 -14.65
C GLY A 355 -17.53 -13.90 -16.17
N VAL A 356 -16.36 -13.74 -16.78
CA VAL A 356 -16.13 -13.81 -18.23
C VAL A 356 -15.57 -15.17 -18.60
N ASN A 357 -16.23 -15.87 -19.52
CA ASN A 357 -15.78 -17.16 -20.04
C ASN A 357 -14.59 -16.99 -20.99
N GLY A 358 -13.71 -17.97 -21.00
CA GLY A 358 -12.54 -17.99 -21.87
C GLY A 358 -11.61 -19.17 -21.60
N TYR A 359 -10.41 -19.10 -22.13
CA TYR A 359 -9.38 -20.07 -21.84
C TYR A 359 -8.26 -19.47 -20.96
N LYS A 360 -7.95 -20.16 -19.86
CA LYS A 360 -6.66 -20.03 -19.19
C LYS A 360 -5.65 -20.86 -20.00
N VAL A 361 -4.69 -20.18 -20.61
CA VAL A 361 -3.63 -20.77 -21.42
C VAL A 361 -2.36 -20.80 -20.60
N THR A 362 -1.97 -21.99 -20.14
CA THR A 362 -0.86 -22.20 -19.19
C THR A 362 0.33 -22.85 -19.91
N SER A 363 1.49 -22.24 -19.80
CA SER A 363 2.76 -22.78 -20.31
C SER A 363 3.08 -24.15 -19.74
N LYS A 364 3.46 -25.09 -20.59
CA LYS A 364 3.95 -26.41 -20.17
C LYS A 364 5.38 -26.36 -19.64
N SER A 365 6.14 -25.30 -19.94
CA SER A 365 7.55 -25.17 -19.56
C SER A 365 7.78 -24.48 -18.21
N ASN A 366 7.02 -23.41 -17.89
CA ASN A 366 7.26 -22.60 -16.69
C ASN A 366 6.03 -22.39 -15.81
N GLY A 367 4.82 -22.84 -16.23
CA GLY A 367 3.58 -22.73 -15.48
C GLY A 367 2.92 -21.35 -15.51
N ASN A 368 3.51 -20.34 -16.13
CA ASN A 368 2.91 -19.03 -16.31
C ASN A 368 1.67 -19.13 -17.23
N SER A 369 0.73 -18.21 -17.08
CA SER A 369 -0.51 -18.28 -17.84
C SER A 369 -1.01 -16.91 -18.26
N ILE A 370 -1.77 -16.88 -19.37
CA ILE A 370 -2.62 -15.78 -19.79
C ILE A 370 -4.07 -16.24 -19.86
N PHE A 371 -4.99 -15.28 -19.77
CA PHE A 371 -6.41 -15.54 -19.98
C PHE A 371 -6.84 -14.95 -21.33
N LEU A 372 -7.43 -15.76 -22.20
CA LEU A 372 -8.01 -15.36 -23.48
C LEU A 372 -9.55 -15.38 -23.37
N PRO A 373 -10.22 -14.22 -23.24
CA PRO A 373 -11.67 -14.18 -23.15
C PRO A 373 -12.36 -14.66 -24.42
N ALA A 374 -13.55 -15.26 -24.25
CA ALA A 374 -14.43 -15.65 -25.33
C ALA A 374 -15.16 -14.43 -25.93
N ALA A 375 -14.40 -13.60 -26.63
CA ALA A 375 -14.81 -12.28 -27.08
C ALA A 375 -15.78 -12.30 -28.30
N GLY A 376 -16.00 -13.44 -28.92
CA GLY A 376 -16.79 -13.53 -30.16
C GLY A 376 -16.15 -12.80 -31.33
N TYR A 377 -16.99 -12.32 -32.27
CA TYR A 377 -16.53 -11.53 -33.41
C TYR A 377 -17.62 -10.55 -33.89
N ARG A 378 -17.23 -9.61 -34.77
CA ARG A 378 -18.16 -8.66 -35.39
C ARG A 378 -18.28 -8.92 -36.89
N GLU A 379 -19.54 -8.92 -37.37
CA GLU A 379 -19.92 -8.98 -38.79
C GLU A 379 -21.07 -8.01 -39.03
N GLY A 380 -20.99 -7.20 -40.09
CA GLY A 380 -21.89 -6.08 -40.23
C GLY A 380 -21.83 -5.18 -38.99
N SER A 381 -22.98 -4.84 -38.44
CA SER A 381 -23.09 -4.12 -37.16
C SER A 381 -23.35 -5.06 -35.96
N SER A 382 -23.35 -6.37 -36.16
CA SER A 382 -23.69 -7.35 -35.14
C SER A 382 -22.48 -7.91 -34.43
N HIS A 383 -22.66 -8.27 -33.17
CA HIS A 383 -21.68 -8.99 -32.35
C HIS A 383 -22.14 -10.41 -32.10
N HIS A 384 -21.33 -11.38 -32.49
CA HIS A 384 -21.68 -12.81 -32.52
C HIS A 384 -20.84 -13.59 -31.50
N TYR A 385 -21.43 -14.58 -30.86
CA TYR A 385 -20.81 -15.59 -29.99
C TYR A 385 -19.98 -15.06 -28.81
N ALA A 386 -20.18 -13.82 -28.37
CA ALA A 386 -19.58 -13.31 -27.15
C ALA A 386 -19.95 -14.18 -25.94
N GLY A 387 -18.98 -14.49 -25.10
CA GLY A 387 -19.12 -15.38 -23.93
C GLY A 387 -19.10 -16.88 -24.26
N SER A 388 -19.11 -17.29 -25.56
CA SER A 388 -19.12 -18.69 -25.98
C SER A 388 -17.95 -19.08 -26.90
N SER A 389 -17.38 -18.14 -27.67
CA SER A 389 -16.24 -18.37 -28.57
C SER A 389 -15.24 -17.21 -28.50
N GLY A 390 -13.95 -17.49 -28.62
CA GLY A 390 -12.89 -16.49 -28.78
C GLY A 390 -12.24 -16.61 -30.13
N ILE A 391 -12.03 -15.47 -30.82
CA ILE A 391 -11.51 -15.43 -32.20
C ILE A 391 -10.44 -14.33 -32.27
N TYR A 392 -9.20 -14.72 -32.59
CA TYR A 392 -8.02 -13.90 -32.46
C TYR A 392 -7.20 -13.86 -33.75
N TRP A 393 -7.03 -12.67 -34.33
CA TRP A 393 -6.22 -12.48 -35.54
C TRP A 393 -4.73 -12.83 -35.34
N SER A 394 -4.14 -13.42 -36.37
CA SER A 394 -2.69 -13.34 -36.61
C SER A 394 -2.36 -12.20 -37.58
N SER A 395 -1.07 -11.81 -37.67
CA SER A 395 -0.59 -10.86 -38.66
C SER A 395 -0.31 -11.47 -40.03
N SER A 396 -0.55 -12.79 -40.23
CA SER A 396 -0.16 -13.56 -41.38
C SER A 396 -1.32 -13.80 -42.35
N LEU A 397 -1.08 -13.46 -43.63
CA LEU A 397 -2.02 -13.72 -44.71
C LEU A 397 -2.07 -15.23 -45.03
N ASN A 398 -3.22 -15.73 -45.48
CA ASN A 398 -3.27 -17.04 -46.15
C ASN A 398 -2.69 -16.93 -47.54
N THR A 399 -1.60 -17.69 -47.81
CA THR A 399 -0.91 -17.66 -49.11
C THR A 399 -1.58 -18.43 -50.25
N ASP A 400 -2.67 -19.16 -49.96
CA ASP A 400 -3.46 -19.81 -51.00
C ASP A 400 -4.62 -18.92 -51.48
N PHE A 401 -5.19 -18.13 -50.56
CA PHE A 401 -6.33 -17.25 -50.81
C PHE A 401 -6.14 -15.86 -50.21
N PRO A 402 -5.72 -14.84 -51.00
CA PRO A 402 -5.39 -13.50 -50.54
C PRO A 402 -6.54 -12.78 -49.80
N SER A 403 -7.80 -13.17 -49.99
CA SER A 403 -8.94 -12.62 -49.26
C SER A 403 -9.10 -13.17 -47.84
N LEU A 404 -8.30 -14.19 -47.48
CA LEU A 404 -8.37 -14.88 -46.17
C LEU A 404 -7.12 -14.66 -45.37
N VAL A 405 -7.24 -14.72 -44.05
CA VAL A 405 -6.19 -14.51 -43.06
C VAL A 405 -6.26 -15.56 -41.97
N TRP A 406 -5.10 -15.97 -41.48
CA TRP A 406 -5.00 -16.92 -40.39
C TRP A 406 -5.44 -16.32 -39.05
N PHE A 407 -6.18 -17.11 -38.28
CA PHE A 407 -6.61 -16.78 -36.92
C PHE A 407 -6.70 -18.05 -36.07
N VAL A 408 -6.78 -17.87 -34.74
CA VAL A 408 -7.14 -18.92 -33.78
C VAL A 408 -8.56 -18.69 -33.32
N ASP A 409 -9.39 -19.74 -33.37
CA ASP A 409 -10.73 -19.77 -32.78
C ASP A 409 -10.85 -20.87 -31.73
N PHE A 410 -11.68 -20.61 -30.74
CA PHE A 410 -11.98 -21.57 -29.69
C PHE A 410 -13.41 -21.44 -29.15
N SER A 411 -13.89 -22.52 -28.62
CA SER A 411 -15.07 -22.60 -27.74
C SER A 411 -14.79 -23.60 -26.63
N SER A 412 -15.74 -23.87 -25.74
CA SER A 412 -15.55 -24.79 -24.61
C SER A 412 -15.05 -26.21 -24.97
N GLY A 413 -15.13 -26.62 -26.22
CA GLY A 413 -14.76 -27.98 -26.66
C GLY A 413 -13.59 -28.07 -27.64
N PHE A 414 -13.08 -26.96 -28.15
CA PHE A 414 -12.02 -26.99 -29.15
C PHE A 414 -11.16 -25.72 -29.19
N VAL A 415 -9.96 -25.87 -29.77
CA VAL A 415 -9.04 -24.76 -30.12
C VAL A 415 -8.48 -25.08 -31.50
N TYR A 416 -8.85 -24.30 -32.51
CA TYR A 416 -8.43 -24.53 -33.89
C TYR A 416 -7.68 -23.34 -34.48
N ARG A 417 -6.78 -23.63 -35.42
CA ARG A 417 -6.23 -22.69 -36.38
C ARG A 417 -7.12 -22.71 -37.62
N ASN A 418 -7.57 -21.55 -38.07
CA ASN A 418 -8.53 -21.45 -39.18
C ASN A 418 -8.24 -20.20 -40.03
N THR A 419 -8.98 -20.00 -41.12
CA THR A 419 -8.88 -18.80 -41.96
C THR A 419 -10.25 -18.14 -42.16
N SER A 420 -10.27 -16.80 -42.19
CA SER A 420 -11.47 -16.02 -42.39
C SER A 420 -11.24 -14.82 -43.29
N ALA A 421 -12.33 -14.24 -43.80
CA ALA A 421 -12.29 -13.03 -44.58
C ALA A 421 -11.80 -11.85 -43.74
N ARG A 422 -10.92 -11.01 -44.33
CA ARG A 422 -10.21 -9.90 -43.69
C ARG A 422 -11.11 -8.84 -43.07
N TYR A 423 -12.34 -8.70 -43.57
CA TYR A 423 -13.26 -7.64 -43.13
C TYR A 423 -13.91 -7.90 -41.78
N TYR A 424 -13.90 -9.14 -41.27
CA TYR A 424 -14.46 -9.44 -39.97
C TYR A 424 -13.72 -8.67 -38.86
N GLY A 425 -14.47 -8.27 -37.84
CA GLY A 425 -13.87 -7.66 -36.65
C GLY A 425 -13.53 -8.72 -35.61
N PHE A 426 -12.26 -9.05 -35.45
CA PHE A 426 -11.75 -9.98 -34.43
C PHE A 426 -10.87 -9.25 -33.41
N THR A 427 -10.71 -9.86 -32.25
CA THR A 427 -9.83 -9.32 -31.22
C THR A 427 -8.35 -9.60 -31.52
N VAL A 428 -7.49 -8.85 -30.87
CA VAL A 428 -6.03 -8.98 -31.00
C VAL A 428 -5.41 -9.13 -29.61
N ARG A 429 -4.64 -10.21 -29.43
CA ARG A 429 -3.75 -10.41 -28.30
C ARG A 429 -2.31 -10.11 -28.75
N PRO A 430 -1.71 -8.99 -28.30
CA PRO A 430 -0.38 -8.60 -28.72
C PRO A 430 0.73 -9.50 -28.18
N VAL A 431 1.88 -9.44 -28.88
CA VAL A 431 3.16 -10.05 -28.49
C VAL A 431 4.29 -9.03 -28.53
N CYS A 432 5.37 -9.34 -27.81
CA CYS A 432 6.62 -8.58 -27.86
C CYS A 432 7.83 -9.49 -27.65
N PRO A 433 9.03 -9.10 -28.11
CA PRO A 433 10.28 -9.86 -27.94
C PRO A 433 10.63 -10.20 -26.48
#